data_0e04fae8fc37f35c38c79e233e996882
#
_entry.id   0e04fae8fc37f35c38c79e233e996882
#
_cell.length_a   1.000
_cell.length_b   1.000
_cell.length_c   1.000
_cell.angle_alpha   90.00
_cell.angle_beta   90.00
_cell.angle_gamma   90.00
#
_symmetry.space_group_name_H-M   'P 1'
#
loop_
_entity.id
_entity.type
_entity.pdbx_description
1 polymer ?
#
loop_
_entity_poly.entity_id
_entity_poly.type
_entity_poly.pdbx_seq_one_letter_code
_entity_poly.pdbx_strand_id
1 'polypeptide(L)'
;MPEYSLPVGNKDLINIARRAFNLVDPRLIGHGARVSYLVFQMLKEDGTYTPSEMRNLLIQAALHDIGAYKTEEIDRMVEFETKEVWNHSIYGYLFFHYFTPFEYWDSVVLYHHMPWNRLRKQKDVPERVREAAQILNLADRADIYFGSSGYTGGYQRFTEFLRRQEGLAYSPRVSGLFRRLGPEVLDRLAVQGQEYCLPEDVSGQFDRTMEEVPFTEDEQKALLRMLTYVIDFRSSHTVTHTITTTVISEELAVRMLDSGNDIRDVICAAMLHDLGKIGIPVEILEFPGKLSPQAMRVMRTHVDLTEHILGTNVSARVRDIALRHHEKLDGSGYPRGLSAVSLDMPQRIVAVADIISALTGTRSYKDAFSKEKTVSILEDMAEKGLIDSVIVSMFVENYDTIMGAVRQRSQPILDKYHEMQRQYQVLERRMEDRNSQAAARES
;
A
#
# COMPACT_ATOMS: atom_id res chain seq x y z
N MET A 1 -15.02 -6.24 -11.88
CA MET A 1 -14.86 -7.10 -10.70
C MET A 1 -16.20 -7.67 -10.37
N PRO A 2 -16.28 -8.95 -9.93
CA PRO A 2 -17.55 -9.55 -9.60
C PRO A 2 -18.25 -8.83 -8.44
N GLU A 3 -19.57 -9.02 -8.37
CA GLU A 3 -20.46 -8.47 -7.33
C GLU A 3 -20.25 -9.07 -5.92
N TYR A 4 -19.10 -9.69 -5.65
CA TYR A 4 -18.82 -10.28 -4.35
C TYR A 4 -18.27 -9.24 -3.36
N SER A 5 -18.90 -9.13 -2.19
CA SER A 5 -18.32 -8.38 -1.07
C SER A 5 -17.02 -9.05 -0.61
N LEU A 6 -15.98 -8.26 -0.38
CA LEU A 6 -14.71 -8.79 0.13
C LEU A 6 -14.88 -9.19 1.60
N PRO A 7 -14.34 -10.35 2.01
CA PRO A 7 -14.42 -10.82 3.40
C PRO A 7 -13.37 -10.14 4.29
N VAL A 8 -13.23 -8.80 4.18
CA VAL A 8 -12.27 -8.00 4.95
C VAL A 8 -12.99 -6.78 5.52
N GLY A 9 -12.93 -6.60 6.84
CA GLY A 9 -13.54 -5.46 7.52
C GLY A 9 -12.78 -4.14 7.29
N ASN A 10 -13.43 -3.00 7.55
CA ASN A 10 -12.83 -1.67 7.37
C ASN A 10 -11.56 -1.48 8.20
N LYS A 11 -11.60 -1.84 9.47
CA LYS A 11 -10.48 -1.81 10.40
C LYS A 11 -9.34 -2.72 9.94
N ASP A 12 -9.70 -3.91 9.49
CA ASP A 12 -8.73 -4.92 9.05
C ASP A 12 -7.97 -4.46 7.82
N LEU A 13 -8.65 -3.83 6.88
CA LEU A 13 -8.04 -3.28 5.67
C LEU A 13 -6.97 -2.22 5.99
N ILE A 14 -7.26 -1.31 6.93
CA ILE A 14 -6.28 -0.30 7.36
C ILE A 14 -5.12 -0.94 8.13
N ASN A 15 -5.39 -1.95 8.94
CA ASN A 15 -4.35 -2.69 9.64
C ASN A 15 -3.43 -3.44 8.68
N ILE A 16 -3.98 -4.06 7.63
CA ILE A 16 -3.21 -4.68 6.55
C ILE A 16 -2.29 -3.63 5.90
N ALA A 17 -2.86 -2.46 5.53
CA ALA A 17 -2.09 -1.37 4.94
C ALA A 17 -0.94 -0.93 5.84
N ARG A 18 -1.21 -0.62 7.11
CA ARG A 18 -0.19 -0.20 8.08
C ARG A 18 0.91 -1.24 8.25
N ARG A 19 0.56 -2.52 8.38
CA ARG A 19 1.56 -3.60 8.51
C ARG A 19 2.42 -3.74 7.26
N ALA A 20 1.81 -3.60 6.08
CA ALA A 20 2.54 -3.62 4.83
C ALA A 20 3.58 -2.48 4.77
N PHE A 21 3.18 -1.25 5.07
CA PHE A 21 4.10 -0.11 5.03
C PHE A 21 5.18 -0.13 6.10
N ASN A 22 4.93 -0.72 7.26
CA ASN A 22 5.97 -0.93 8.28
C ASN A 22 7.13 -1.83 7.80
N LEU A 23 6.95 -2.60 6.73
CA LEU A 23 8.00 -3.45 6.15
C LEU A 23 8.84 -2.73 5.09
N VAL A 24 8.47 -1.53 4.67
CA VAL A 24 9.23 -0.74 3.69
C VAL A 24 10.59 -0.34 4.27
N ASP A 25 10.59 0.18 5.49
CA ASP A 25 11.82 0.52 6.22
C ASP A 25 11.60 0.39 7.74
N PRO A 26 12.53 -0.25 8.47
CA PRO A 26 12.43 -0.39 9.93
C PRO A 26 12.31 0.95 10.69
N ARG A 27 12.84 2.04 10.15
CA ARG A 27 12.77 3.39 10.75
C ARG A 27 11.37 3.99 10.69
N LEU A 28 10.52 3.50 9.78
CA LEU A 28 9.14 3.93 9.61
C LEU A 28 8.15 3.06 10.40
N ILE A 29 8.62 2.09 11.19
CA ILE A 29 7.73 1.24 11.99
C ILE A 29 6.87 2.11 12.91
N GLY A 30 5.56 2.03 12.73
CA GLY A 30 4.57 2.78 13.49
C GLY A 30 4.50 4.28 13.17
N HIS A 31 5.37 4.83 12.31
CA HIS A 31 5.38 6.25 11.92
C HIS A 31 3.99 6.71 11.45
N GLY A 32 3.43 6.08 10.41
CA GLY A 32 2.11 6.43 9.90
C GLY A 32 1.00 6.38 10.96
N ALA A 33 1.08 5.45 11.93
CA ALA A 33 0.11 5.38 13.02
C ALA A 33 0.26 6.56 14.01
N ARG A 34 1.50 6.94 14.37
CA ARG A 34 1.77 8.09 15.25
C ARG A 34 1.38 9.40 14.57
N VAL A 35 1.72 9.57 13.30
CA VAL A 35 1.30 10.73 12.50
C VAL A 35 -0.22 10.82 12.42
N SER A 36 -0.91 9.70 12.11
CA SER A 36 -2.37 9.65 12.09
C SER A 36 -2.99 10.01 13.45
N TYR A 37 -2.39 9.57 14.55
CA TYR A 37 -2.83 9.94 15.90
C TYR A 37 -2.67 11.46 16.15
N LEU A 38 -1.53 12.05 15.80
CA LEU A 38 -1.30 13.49 15.95
C LEU A 38 -2.29 14.29 15.08
N VAL A 39 -2.52 13.86 13.84
CA VAL A 39 -3.53 14.44 12.95
C VAL A 39 -4.91 14.35 13.60
N PHE A 40 -5.30 13.18 14.14
CA PHE A 40 -6.57 13.02 14.85
C PHE A 40 -6.75 14.02 15.99
N GLN A 41 -5.76 14.18 16.83
CA GLN A 41 -5.82 15.13 17.95
C GLN A 41 -5.94 16.57 17.46
N MET A 42 -5.21 16.94 16.41
CA MET A 42 -5.29 18.27 15.81
C MET A 42 -6.65 18.54 15.16
N LEU A 43 -7.23 17.58 14.44
CA LEU A 43 -8.56 17.70 13.84
C LEU A 43 -9.66 17.79 14.89
N LYS A 44 -9.52 17.05 15.99
CA LYS A 44 -10.44 17.10 17.11
C LYS A 44 -10.39 18.45 17.83
N GLU A 45 -9.19 19.00 18.04
CA GLU A 45 -8.98 20.33 18.62
C GLU A 45 -9.51 21.44 17.70
N ASP A 46 -9.40 21.26 16.39
CA ASP A 46 -9.97 22.19 15.40
C ASP A 46 -11.50 22.22 15.44
N GLY A 47 -12.13 21.06 15.55
CA GLY A 47 -13.58 20.89 15.69
C GLY A 47 -14.43 21.27 14.45
N THR A 48 -13.80 21.59 13.32
CA THR A 48 -14.50 22.02 12.09
C THR A 48 -14.61 20.92 11.02
N TYR A 49 -13.95 19.79 11.23
CA TYR A 49 -13.97 18.66 10.30
C TYR A 49 -15.11 17.70 10.59
N THR A 50 -15.82 17.31 9.55
CA THR A 50 -16.88 16.29 9.65
C THR A 50 -16.27 14.91 9.91
N PRO A 51 -17.02 13.94 10.46
CA PRO A 51 -16.53 12.57 10.65
C PRO A 51 -15.97 11.92 9.38
N SER A 52 -16.60 12.17 8.21
CA SER A 52 -16.14 11.66 6.92
C SER A 52 -14.80 12.27 6.49
N GLU A 53 -14.65 13.59 6.64
CA GLU A 53 -13.37 14.27 6.38
C GLU A 53 -12.27 13.78 7.33
N MET A 54 -12.58 13.62 8.61
CA MET A 54 -11.64 13.07 9.59
C MET A 54 -11.20 11.66 9.18
N ARG A 55 -12.13 10.76 8.87
CA ARG A 55 -11.82 9.41 8.39
C ARG A 55 -10.83 9.45 7.21
N ASN A 56 -11.14 10.23 6.18
CA ASN A 56 -10.31 10.31 4.96
C ASN A 56 -8.91 10.86 5.26
N LEU A 57 -8.81 11.91 6.10
CA LEU A 57 -7.53 12.49 6.48
C LEU A 57 -6.70 11.57 7.37
N LEU A 58 -7.33 10.78 8.24
CA LEU A 58 -6.63 9.79 9.08
C LEU A 58 -6.03 8.65 8.24
N ILE A 59 -6.74 8.20 7.20
CA ILE A 59 -6.20 7.20 6.27
C ILE A 59 -5.02 7.78 5.49
N GLN A 60 -5.16 9.00 5.00
CA GLN A 60 -4.07 9.67 4.29
C GLN A 60 -2.86 9.87 5.22
N ALA A 61 -3.08 10.28 6.47
CA ALA A 61 -2.02 10.42 7.45
C ALA A 61 -1.33 9.07 7.77
N ALA A 62 -2.11 7.99 7.87
CA ALA A 62 -1.54 6.66 8.10
C ALA A 62 -0.70 6.13 6.93
N LEU A 63 -0.99 6.59 5.72
CA LEU A 63 -0.42 6.11 4.45
C LEU A 63 0.24 7.22 3.63
N HIS A 64 0.58 8.39 4.24
CA HIS A 64 1.08 9.54 3.48
C HIS A 64 2.37 9.26 2.72
N ASP A 65 3.19 8.37 3.26
CA ASP A 65 4.46 7.94 2.67
C ASP A 65 4.33 6.75 1.72
N ILE A 66 3.11 6.38 1.30
CA ILE A 66 2.86 5.27 0.38
C ILE A 66 3.71 5.36 -0.90
N GLY A 67 4.02 6.58 -1.33
CA GLY A 67 4.87 6.81 -2.50
C GLY A 67 6.36 6.56 -2.27
N ALA A 68 6.83 6.51 -1.02
CA ALA A 68 8.24 6.28 -0.68
C ALA A 68 8.72 4.89 -1.13
N TYR A 69 7.81 3.94 -1.19
CA TYR A 69 8.08 2.60 -1.70
C TYR A 69 8.53 2.58 -3.17
N LYS A 70 8.13 3.57 -3.97
CA LYS A 70 8.54 3.73 -5.38
C LYS A 70 9.83 4.53 -5.52
N THR A 71 10.21 5.30 -4.52
CA THR A 71 11.35 6.21 -4.54
C THR A 71 12.38 5.82 -3.50
N GLU A 72 13.66 6.05 -3.75
CA GLU A 72 14.74 5.81 -2.80
C GLU A 72 14.97 7.02 -1.88
N GLU A 73 13.89 7.66 -1.44
CA GLU A 73 13.95 8.91 -0.65
C GLU A 73 13.91 8.69 0.86
N ILE A 74 13.75 7.45 1.33
CA ILE A 74 13.55 7.15 2.75
C ILE A 74 14.66 7.74 3.64
N ASP A 75 15.91 7.71 3.18
CA ASP A 75 17.04 8.28 3.93
C ASP A 75 16.84 9.78 4.19
N ARG A 76 16.26 10.50 3.24
CA ARG A 76 15.97 11.94 3.37
C ARG A 76 14.72 12.21 4.20
N MET A 77 13.73 11.32 4.15
CA MET A 77 12.45 11.48 4.86
C MET A 77 12.61 11.45 6.37
N VAL A 78 13.55 10.66 6.88
CA VAL A 78 13.84 10.54 8.33
C VAL A 78 14.68 11.68 8.89
N GLU A 79 15.15 12.61 8.06
CA GLU A 79 15.86 13.80 8.49
C GLU A 79 14.88 14.93 8.86
N PHE A 80 14.99 15.50 10.05
CA PHE A 80 14.05 16.52 10.57
C PHE A 80 13.99 17.80 9.72
N GLU A 81 15.10 18.23 9.13
CA GLU A 81 15.20 19.48 8.34
C GLU A 81 15.40 19.23 6.83
N THR A 82 14.84 18.16 6.29
CA THR A 82 15.02 17.84 4.88
C THR A 82 14.35 18.85 3.97
N LYS A 83 15.08 19.33 2.98
CA LYS A 83 14.58 20.16 1.89
C LYS A 83 14.33 19.28 0.66
N GLU A 84 13.16 19.47 0.02
CA GLU A 84 12.86 18.94 -1.32
C GLU A 84 12.66 17.41 -1.42
N VAL A 85 11.75 16.87 -0.60
CA VAL A 85 11.32 15.46 -0.68
C VAL A 85 9.95 15.41 -1.37
N TRP A 86 9.94 15.47 -2.72
CA TRP A 86 8.68 15.57 -3.49
C TRP A 86 8.24 14.28 -4.15
N ASN A 87 9.19 13.38 -4.45
CA ASN A 87 8.90 12.23 -5.29
C ASN A 87 7.89 11.28 -4.62
N HIS A 88 8.05 10.99 -3.33
CA HIS A 88 7.09 10.17 -2.60
C HIS A 88 5.73 10.86 -2.45
N SER A 89 5.70 12.18 -2.26
CA SER A 89 4.46 12.96 -2.18
C SER A 89 3.69 12.93 -3.51
N ILE A 90 4.39 13.02 -4.65
CA ILE A 90 3.79 12.91 -5.98
C ILE A 90 3.24 11.51 -6.20
N TYR A 91 4.03 10.46 -5.94
CA TYR A 91 3.53 9.09 -6.07
C TYR A 91 2.40 8.78 -5.11
N GLY A 92 2.51 9.22 -3.85
CA GLY A 92 1.45 9.08 -2.85
C GLY A 92 0.15 9.73 -3.32
N TYR A 93 0.21 10.98 -3.78
CA TYR A 93 -0.94 11.66 -4.39
C TYR A 93 -1.54 10.87 -5.55
N LEU A 94 -0.72 10.39 -6.50
CA LEU A 94 -1.19 9.66 -7.66
C LEU A 94 -1.89 8.34 -7.27
N PHE A 95 -1.38 7.63 -6.25
CA PHE A 95 -2.05 6.44 -5.74
C PHE A 95 -3.41 6.77 -5.12
N PHE A 96 -3.50 7.80 -4.30
CA PHE A 96 -4.78 8.24 -3.75
C PHE A 96 -5.73 8.71 -4.84
N HIS A 97 -5.27 9.52 -5.79
CA HIS A 97 -6.07 10.08 -6.87
C HIS A 97 -6.68 9.00 -7.79
N TYR A 98 -5.89 8.02 -8.21
CA TYR A 98 -6.35 7.01 -9.17
C TYR A 98 -7.05 5.81 -8.54
N PHE A 99 -6.83 5.54 -7.26
CA PHE A 99 -7.29 4.31 -6.61
C PHE A 99 -8.15 4.51 -5.37
N THR A 100 -8.43 5.75 -4.95
CA THR A 100 -9.35 5.99 -3.85
C THR A 100 -10.46 6.97 -4.23
N PRO A 101 -11.62 6.94 -3.55
CA PRO A 101 -12.70 7.90 -3.79
C PRO A 101 -12.58 9.15 -2.92
N PHE A 102 -11.37 9.57 -2.52
CA PHE A 102 -11.18 10.69 -1.57
C PHE A 102 -11.34 12.08 -2.19
N GLU A 103 -11.73 12.14 -3.48
CA GLU A 103 -11.97 13.39 -4.20
C GLU A 103 -10.76 14.35 -4.10
N TYR A 104 -11.04 15.66 -3.83
CA TYR A 104 -10.00 16.69 -3.74
C TYR A 104 -9.07 16.54 -2.53
N TRP A 105 -9.41 15.70 -1.54
CA TRP A 105 -8.57 15.42 -0.37
C TRP A 105 -7.28 14.69 -0.71
N ASP A 106 -7.19 14.01 -1.85
CA ASP A 106 -5.97 13.37 -2.36
C ASP A 106 -4.76 14.34 -2.43
N SER A 107 -5.04 15.61 -2.74
CA SER A 107 -4.04 16.68 -2.84
C SER A 107 -3.36 17.04 -1.50
N VAL A 108 -3.91 16.62 -0.36
CA VAL A 108 -3.29 16.80 0.96
C VAL A 108 -1.93 16.11 0.98
N VAL A 109 -1.83 14.88 0.45
CA VAL A 109 -0.57 14.13 0.36
C VAL A 109 0.40 14.81 -0.60
N LEU A 110 -0.06 15.41 -1.71
CA LEU A 110 0.82 16.12 -2.64
C LEU A 110 1.52 17.31 -1.99
N TYR A 111 0.84 18.02 -1.10
CA TYR A 111 1.33 19.29 -0.55
C TYR A 111 1.85 19.20 0.89
N HIS A 112 1.89 18.02 1.50
CA HIS A 112 2.22 17.91 2.92
C HIS A 112 3.66 18.35 3.27
N HIS A 113 4.60 18.34 2.34
CA HIS A 113 5.94 18.89 2.55
C HIS A 113 6.11 20.35 2.07
N MET A 114 5.03 20.95 1.51
CA MET A 114 5.15 22.33 1.02
C MET A 114 5.10 23.33 2.19
N PRO A 115 6.13 24.20 2.37
CA PRO A 115 6.14 25.18 3.41
C PRO A 115 5.00 26.20 3.22
N TRP A 116 4.45 26.70 4.34
CA TRP A 116 3.26 27.55 4.34
C TRP A 116 3.40 28.81 3.49
N ASN A 117 4.55 29.49 3.54
CA ASN A 117 4.80 30.71 2.76
C ASN A 117 4.66 30.48 1.24
N ARG A 118 4.83 29.25 0.74
CA ARG A 118 4.60 28.83 -0.64
C ARG A 118 3.17 28.30 -0.82
N LEU A 119 2.70 27.42 0.07
CA LEU A 119 1.40 26.78 -0.04
C LEU A 119 0.25 27.79 0.00
N ARG A 120 0.31 28.82 0.85
CA ARG A 120 -0.70 29.89 0.94
C ARG A 120 -0.88 30.69 -0.35
N LYS A 121 0.10 30.67 -1.26
CA LYS A 121 0.06 31.33 -2.56
C LYS A 121 -0.59 30.50 -3.65
N GLN A 122 -0.84 29.20 -3.41
CA GLN A 122 -1.50 28.28 -4.35
C GLN A 122 -3.02 28.50 -4.27
N LYS A 123 -3.51 29.44 -5.05
CA LYS A 123 -4.95 29.81 -5.05
C LYS A 123 -5.83 28.77 -5.76
N ASP A 124 -5.24 27.93 -6.57
CA ASP A 124 -5.86 26.77 -7.22
C ASP A 124 -6.10 25.60 -6.26
N VAL A 125 -5.47 25.61 -5.09
CA VAL A 125 -5.69 24.62 -4.02
C VAL A 125 -6.69 25.18 -3.01
N PRO A 126 -7.79 24.46 -2.69
CA PRO A 126 -8.76 24.90 -1.70
C PRO A 126 -8.08 25.19 -0.33
N GLU A 127 -8.56 26.22 0.36
CA GLU A 127 -7.98 26.61 1.66
C GLU A 127 -7.99 25.44 2.66
N ARG A 128 -9.08 24.69 2.69
CA ARG A 128 -9.25 23.54 3.57
C ARG A 128 -8.22 22.44 3.31
N VAL A 129 -7.88 22.21 2.04
CA VAL A 129 -6.80 21.28 1.65
C VAL A 129 -5.44 21.80 2.09
N ARG A 130 -5.17 23.10 1.91
CA ARG A 130 -3.91 23.73 2.36
C ARG A 130 -3.73 23.59 3.86
N GLU A 131 -4.77 23.82 4.65
CA GLU A 131 -4.74 23.66 6.11
C GLU A 131 -4.54 22.18 6.50
N ALA A 132 -5.26 21.25 5.88
CA ALA A 132 -5.10 19.82 6.14
C ALA A 132 -3.69 19.31 5.78
N ALA A 133 -3.13 19.78 4.66
CA ALA A 133 -1.75 19.46 4.27
C ALA A 133 -0.73 19.98 5.31
N GLN A 134 -1.00 21.14 5.90
CA GLN A 134 -0.16 21.69 6.98
C GLN A 134 -0.34 20.94 8.31
N ILE A 135 -1.55 20.44 8.61
CA ILE A 135 -1.78 19.57 9.76
C ILE A 135 -0.95 18.29 9.60
N LEU A 136 -1.02 17.66 8.42
CA LEU A 136 -0.23 16.47 8.12
C LEU A 136 1.28 16.74 8.20
N ASN A 137 1.75 17.83 7.57
CA ASN A 137 3.15 18.26 7.63
C ASN A 137 3.65 18.40 9.08
N LEU A 138 2.90 19.12 9.91
CA LEU A 138 3.33 19.36 11.28
C LEU A 138 3.32 18.07 12.11
N ALA A 139 2.33 17.20 11.92
CA ALA A 139 2.24 15.91 12.59
C ALA A 139 3.42 15.00 12.21
N ASP A 140 3.74 14.92 10.91
CA ASP A 140 4.88 14.17 10.39
C ASP A 140 6.21 14.67 10.97
N ARG A 141 6.48 15.99 10.87
CA ARG A 141 7.71 16.58 11.42
C ARG A 141 7.80 16.45 12.93
N ALA A 142 6.68 16.54 13.66
CA ALA A 142 6.65 16.31 15.10
C ALA A 142 7.05 14.87 15.44
N ASP A 143 6.50 13.88 14.75
CA ASP A 143 6.85 12.47 14.99
C ASP A 143 8.34 12.21 14.77
N ILE A 144 8.92 12.72 13.68
CA ILE A 144 10.36 12.58 13.39
C ILE A 144 11.20 13.27 14.47
N TYR A 145 10.84 14.50 14.87
CA TYR A 145 11.56 15.24 15.90
C TYR A 145 11.57 14.50 17.25
N PHE A 146 10.40 14.07 17.70
CA PHE A 146 10.27 13.38 18.99
C PHE A 146 10.80 11.96 18.94
N GLY A 147 10.70 11.27 17.81
CA GLY A 147 11.28 9.95 17.61
C GLY A 147 12.81 9.95 17.74
N SER A 148 13.49 10.99 17.26
CA SER A 148 14.95 11.14 17.33
C SER A 148 15.44 11.69 18.67
N SER A 149 14.64 12.54 19.35
CA SER A 149 15.03 13.26 20.58
C SER A 149 14.51 12.62 21.87
N GLY A 150 13.68 11.57 21.74
CA GLY A 150 12.85 11.05 22.83
C GLY A 150 11.62 11.94 23.07
N TYR A 151 10.47 11.30 23.26
CA TYR A 151 9.19 12.02 23.44
C TYR A 151 9.12 12.87 24.70
N THR A 152 9.89 12.52 25.74
CA THR A 152 9.92 13.22 27.01
C THR A 152 10.86 14.43 26.98
N GLY A 153 10.35 15.61 27.29
CA GLY A 153 11.13 16.86 27.51
C GLY A 153 11.46 17.69 26.26
N GLY A 154 11.11 17.25 25.06
CA GLY A 154 11.33 18.00 23.80
C GLY A 154 10.26 19.04 23.47
N TYR A 155 9.08 18.99 24.12
CA TYR A 155 7.91 19.79 23.76
C TYR A 155 8.15 21.30 23.77
N GLN A 156 8.80 21.83 24.81
CA GLN A 156 9.07 23.26 24.90
C GLN A 156 10.00 23.73 23.78
N ARG A 157 11.06 22.99 23.50
CA ARG A 157 12.02 23.32 22.42
C ARG A 157 11.33 23.24 21.05
N PHE A 158 10.50 22.24 20.85
CA PHE A 158 9.74 22.10 19.59
C PHE A 158 8.72 23.23 19.40
N THR A 159 7.98 23.60 20.45
CA THR A 159 7.03 24.72 20.38
C THR A 159 7.71 26.06 20.18
N GLU A 160 8.92 26.25 20.72
CA GLU A 160 9.73 27.44 20.44
C GLU A 160 10.23 27.46 18.98
N PHE A 161 10.66 26.31 18.46
CA PHE A 161 10.96 26.15 17.03
C PHE A 161 9.74 26.51 16.17
N LEU A 162 8.55 25.97 16.48
CA LEU A 162 7.32 26.30 15.76
C LEU A 162 7.01 27.79 15.73
N ARG A 163 7.20 28.51 16.86
CA ARG A 163 7.00 29.97 16.90
C ARG A 163 7.92 30.73 15.95
N ARG A 164 9.17 30.28 15.80
CA ARG A 164 10.13 30.88 14.85
C ARG A 164 9.78 30.57 13.39
N GLN A 165 9.15 29.46 13.14
CA GLN A 165 8.76 28.99 11.79
C GLN A 165 7.32 29.36 11.40
N GLU A 166 6.58 30.00 12.31
CA GLU A 166 5.20 30.41 12.09
C GLU A 166 5.09 31.44 10.96
N GLY A 167 4.19 31.18 10.00
CA GLY A 167 4.04 32.01 8.79
C GLY A 167 5.07 31.73 7.68
N LEU A 168 6.14 31.00 7.99
CA LEU A 168 7.17 30.55 7.05
C LEU A 168 6.93 29.09 6.65
N ALA A 169 7.37 28.17 7.47
CA ALA A 169 7.20 26.73 7.21
C ALA A 169 5.79 26.24 7.58
N TYR A 170 5.22 26.76 8.66
CA TYR A 170 3.92 26.32 9.20
C TYR A 170 2.88 27.42 9.23
N SER A 171 1.62 27.05 8.99
CA SER A 171 0.46 27.94 9.15
C SER A 171 0.34 28.40 10.61
N PRO A 172 0.10 29.70 10.88
CA PRO A 172 -0.15 30.20 12.24
C PRO A 172 -1.29 29.48 12.94
N ARG A 173 -2.36 29.16 12.20
CA ARG A 173 -3.49 28.38 12.71
C ARG A 173 -3.06 26.99 13.15
N VAL A 174 -2.35 26.25 12.27
CA VAL A 174 -1.92 24.88 12.54
C VAL A 174 -0.89 24.82 13.67
N SER A 175 0.07 25.76 13.71
CA SER A 175 0.99 25.91 14.85
C SER A 175 0.24 26.14 16.16
N GLY A 176 -0.83 26.95 16.12
CA GLY A 176 -1.71 27.21 17.26
C GLY A 176 -2.44 25.93 17.73
N LEU A 177 -2.98 25.15 16.78
CA LEU A 177 -3.63 23.86 17.08
C LEU A 177 -2.66 22.93 17.83
N PHE A 178 -1.47 22.73 17.31
CA PHE A 178 -0.47 21.84 17.94
C PHE A 178 -0.10 22.30 19.35
N ARG A 179 0.10 23.60 19.56
CA ARG A 179 0.44 24.14 20.89
C ARG A 179 -0.68 23.95 21.92
N ARG A 180 -1.97 23.91 21.49
CA ARG A 180 -3.10 23.65 22.39
C ARG A 180 -3.23 22.19 22.81
N LEU A 181 -2.65 21.26 22.05
CA LEU A 181 -2.68 19.84 22.42
C LEU A 181 -1.93 19.56 23.73
N GLY A 182 -0.92 20.37 24.04
CA GLY A 182 -0.10 20.13 25.23
C GLY A 182 0.90 18.97 25.11
N PRO A 183 1.78 18.82 26.11
CA PRO A 183 2.77 17.74 26.12
C PRO A 183 2.14 16.35 26.32
N GLU A 184 0.97 16.23 26.94
CA GLU A 184 0.32 14.96 27.31
C GLU A 184 -0.01 14.11 26.08
N VAL A 185 -0.25 14.74 24.93
CA VAL A 185 -0.48 14.03 23.67
C VAL A 185 0.77 13.26 23.23
N LEU A 186 1.95 13.85 23.46
CA LEU A 186 3.24 13.23 23.10
C LEU A 186 3.66 12.18 24.12
N ASP A 187 3.35 12.37 25.42
CA ASP A 187 3.66 11.41 26.47
C ASP A 187 2.99 10.07 26.20
N ARG A 188 1.80 10.06 25.57
CA ARG A 188 1.12 8.86 25.14
C ARG A 188 1.81 8.13 23.99
N LEU A 189 2.60 8.82 23.17
CA LEU A 189 3.40 8.23 22.11
C LEU A 189 4.75 7.70 22.61
N ALA A 190 5.23 8.20 23.76
CA ALA A 190 6.52 7.85 24.36
C ALA A 190 6.57 6.43 24.92
N VAL A 191 5.43 5.82 25.15
CA VAL A 191 5.36 4.51 25.81
C VAL A 191 5.39 3.42 24.77
N GLN A 192 6.53 2.76 24.64
CA GLN A 192 6.67 1.31 24.50
C GLN A 192 7.58 0.78 23.42
N GLY A 193 8.31 -0.23 23.81
CA GLY A 193 9.21 -1.12 23.14
C GLY A 193 8.76 -1.70 21.77
N GLN A 194 9.60 -2.49 21.25
CA GLN A 194 9.80 -3.08 19.92
C GLN A 194 8.61 -3.44 19.00
N GLU A 195 7.37 -3.51 19.46
CA GLU A 195 6.16 -3.57 18.62
C GLU A 195 5.30 -2.34 18.89
N TYR A 196 5.24 -1.44 17.92
CA TYR A 196 4.48 -0.23 18.05
C TYR A 196 2.98 -0.51 17.91
N CYS A 197 2.30 -0.57 19.03
CA CYS A 197 0.85 -0.47 19.12
C CYS A 197 0.50 0.90 19.71
N LEU A 198 -0.45 1.62 19.10
CA LEU A 198 -1.08 2.75 19.78
C LEU A 198 -1.64 2.28 21.13
N PRO A 199 -1.55 3.06 22.22
CA PRO A 199 -2.23 2.72 23.47
C PRO A 199 -3.69 2.34 23.21
N GLU A 200 -4.24 1.36 23.95
CA GLU A 200 -5.58 0.82 23.68
C GLU A 200 -6.68 1.90 23.64
N ASP A 201 -6.58 2.92 24.49
CA ASP A 201 -7.52 4.04 24.52
C ASP A 201 -7.42 4.92 23.26
N VAL A 202 -6.24 5.04 22.67
CA VAL A 202 -5.97 5.78 21.43
C VAL A 202 -6.41 4.98 20.23
N SER A 203 -6.04 3.70 20.18
CA SER A 203 -6.49 2.76 19.16
C SER A 203 -8.02 2.66 19.15
N GLY A 204 -8.65 2.57 20.31
CA GLY A 204 -10.11 2.54 20.44
C GLY A 204 -10.81 3.85 19.99
N GLN A 205 -10.17 5.01 20.10
CA GLN A 205 -10.73 6.26 19.55
C GLN A 205 -10.64 6.29 18.02
N PHE A 206 -9.52 5.86 17.47
CA PHE A 206 -9.33 5.73 16.03
C PHE A 206 -10.33 4.72 15.44
N ASP A 207 -10.45 3.55 16.06
CA ASP A 207 -11.38 2.51 15.64
C ASP A 207 -12.83 3.02 15.63
N ARG A 208 -13.27 3.74 16.67
CA ARG A 208 -14.61 4.35 16.72
C ARG A 208 -14.84 5.34 15.60
N THR A 209 -13.86 6.20 15.29
CA THR A 209 -13.99 7.14 14.16
C THR A 209 -14.13 6.42 12.83
N MET A 210 -13.46 5.27 12.66
CA MET A 210 -13.60 4.43 11.47
C MET A 210 -14.94 3.68 11.42
N GLU A 211 -15.51 3.32 12.56
CA GLU A 211 -16.80 2.65 12.67
C GLU A 211 -17.98 3.62 12.48
N GLU A 212 -17.85 4.89 12.90
CA GLU A 212 -18.87 5.92 12.74
C GLU A 212 -19.18 6.23 11.26
N VAL A 213 -18.17 6.10 10.39
CA VAL A 213 -18.32 6.30 8.94
C VAL A 213 -17.71 5.10 8.21
N PRO A 214 -18.44 3.97 8.15
CA PRO A 214 -17.92 2.79 7.50
C PRO A 214 -17.68 3.02 6.01
N PHE A 215 -16.69 2.30 5.46
CA PHE A 215 -16.47 2.28 4.03
C PHE A 215 -17.62 1.58 3.32
N THR A 216 -18.01 2.11 2.19
CA THR A 216 -18.81 1.37 1.21
C THR A 216 -17.99 0.21 0.64
N GLU A 217 -18.65 -0.78 0.04
CA GLU A 217 -17.95 -1.89 -0.62
C GLU A 217 -17.00 -1.40 -1.73
N ASP A 218 -17.37 -0.34 -2.44
CA ASP A 218 -16.53 0.22 -3.50
C ASP A 218 -15.29 0.92 -2.94
N GLU A 219 -15.42 1.62 -1.80
CA GLU A 219 -14.27 2.20 -1.08
C GLU A 219 -13.33 1.11 -0.56
N GLN A 220 -13.86 0.02 0.00
CA GLN A 220 -13.05 -1.13 0.45
C GLN A 220 -12.27 -1.76 -0.72
N LYS A 221 -12.97 -2.02 -1.83
CA LYS A 221 -12.36 -2.56 -3.06
C LYS A 221 -11.30 -1.61 -3.63
N ALA A 222 -11.54 -0.30 -3.56
CA ALA A 222 -10.60 0.72 -4.02
C ALA A 222 -9.32 0.74 -3.18
N LEU A 223 -9.45 0.77 -1.86
CA LEU A 223 -8.30 0.74 -0.94
C LEU A 223 -7.49 -0.56 -1.08
N LEU A 224 -8.14 -1.71 -1.18
CA LEU A 224 -7.45 -2.97 -1.39
C LEU A 224 -6.68 -2.99 -2.70
N ARG A 225 -7.29 -2.49 -3.79
CA ARG A 225 -6.60 -2.31 -5.08
C ARG A 225 -5.41 -1.37 -4.96
N MET A 226 -5.55 -0.25 -4.26
CA MET A 226 -4.44 0.67 -4.04
C MET A 226 -3.25 -0.05 -3.41
N LEU A 227 -3.47 -0.84 -2.37
CA LEU A 227 -2.41 -1.60 -1.69
C LEU A 227 -1.71 -2.59 -2.62
N THR A 228 -2.48 -3.34 -3.42
CA THR A 228 -1.90 -4.31 -4.36
C THR A 228 -1.14 -3.62 -5.49
N TYR A 229 -1.67 -2.51 -6.04
CA TYR A 229 -1.02 -1.80 -7.15
C TYR A 229 0.21 -1.00 -6.72
N VAL A 230 0.32 -0.58 -5.47
CA VAL A 230 1.58 0.00 -4.95
C VAL A 230 2.73 -0.98 -5.15
N ILE A 231 2.50 -2.26 -4.91
CA ILE A 231 3.51 -3.31 -5.08
C ILE A 231 3.73 -3.60 -6.57
N ASP A 232 2.66 -3.80 -7.32
CA ASP A 232 2.73 -4.13 -8.75
C ASP A 232 3.37 -2.99 -9.57
N PHE A 233 3.09 -1.73 -9.23
CA PHE A 233 3.61 -0.55 -9.96
C PHE A 233 5.05 -0.20 -9.60
N ARG A 234 5.65 -0.88 -8.63
CA ARG A 234 7.08 -0.71 -8.34
C ARG A 234 7.94 -1.07 -9.55
N SER A 235 7.55 -2.12 -10.28
CA SER A 235 8.21 -2.54 -11.51
C SER A 235 7.24 -2.52 -12.69
N SER A 236 7.71 -2.01 -13.85
CA SER A 236 6.94 -2.05 -15.11
C SER A 236 6.56 -3.47 -15.54
N HIS A 237 7.24 -4.48 -15.01
CA HIS A 237 7.06 -5.89 -15.37
C HIS A 237 6.05 -6.64 -14.48
N THR A 238 5.64 -6.03 -13.36
CA THR A 238 4.67 -6.61 -12.43
C THR A 238 3.31 -5.91 -12.47
N VAL A 239 3.19 -4.80 -13.22
CA VAL A 239 1.99 -3.93 -13.27
C VAL A 239 0.66 -4.67 -13.38
N THR A 240 0.64 -5.80 -14.06
CA THR A 240 -0.59 -6.60 -14.25
C THR A 240 -0.56 -7.94 -13.56
N HIS A 241 0.49 -8.26 -12.77
CA HIS A 241 0.64 -9.59 -12.19
C HIS A 241 -0.52 -9.94 -11.26
N THR A 242 -0.79 -9.11 -10.25
CA THR A 242 -1.85 -9.39 -9.28
C THR A 242 -3.24 -9.44 -9.92
N ILE A 243 -3.54 -8.52 -10.85
CA ILE A 243 -4.84 -8.57 -11.55
C ILE A 243 -4.97 -9.80 -12.44
N THR A 244 -3.89 -10.22 -13.12
CA THR A 244 -3.89 -11.42 -13.95
C THR A 244 -4.11 -12.66 -13.09
N THR A 245 -3.36 -12.82 -11.99
CA THR A 245 -3.54 -13.94 -11.06
C THR A 245 -4.96 -13.95 -10.49
N THR A 246 -5.49 -12.79 -10.10
CA THR A 246 -6.86 -12.68 -9.56
C THR A 246 -7.92 -13.09 -10.59
N VAL A 247 -7.80 -12.61 -11.83
CA VAL A 247 -8.77 -12.93 -12.89
C VAL A 247 -8.75 -14.43 -13.25
N ILE A 248 -7.55 -14.99 -13.38
CA ILE A 248 -7.41 -16.43 -13.68
C ILE A 248 -7.97 -17.27 -12.52
N SER A 249 -7.65 -16.89 -11.28
CA SER A 249 -8.17 -17.58 -10.08
C SER A 249 -9.69 -17.54 -10.01
N GLU A 250 -10.30 -16.39 -10.30
CA GLU A 250 -11.76 -16.22 -10.34
C GLU A 250 -12.39 -17.08 -11.44
N GLU A 251 -11.87 -17.01 -12.67
CA GLU A 251 -12.39 -17.77 -13.82
C GLU A 251 -12.31 -19.28 -13.58
N LEU A 252 -11.25 -19.76 -12.93
CA LEU A 252 -11.12 -21.17 -12.54
C LEU A 252 -12.05 -21.50 -11.37
N ALA A 253 -12.10 -20.66 -10.33
CA ALA A 253 -12.94 -20.91 -9.16
C ALA A 253 -14.43 -20.99 -9.52
N VAL A 254 -14.93 -20.09 -10.38
CA VAL A 254 -16.33 -20.11 -10.85
C VAL A 254 -16.69 -21.40 -11.62
N ARG A 255 -15.71 -22.01 -12.31
CA ARG A 255 -15.94 -23.25 -13.07
C ARG A 255 -15.78 -24.52 -12.25
N MET A 256 -15.07 -24.45 -11.12
CA MET A 256 -14.63 -25.63 -10.37
C MET A 256 -15.16 -25.72 -8.94
N LEU A 257 -15.73 -24.62 -8.41
CA LEU A 257 -16.23 -24.57 -7.03
C LEU A 257 -17.73 -24.29 -7.02
N ASP A 258 -18.46 -25.02 -6.18
CA ASP A 258 -19.91 -24.83 -6.01
C ASP A 258 -20.23 -23.74 -4.97
N SER A 259 -19.30 -23.45 -4.04
CA SER A 259 -19.51 -22.52 -2.94
C SER A 259 -19.14 -21.09 -3.34
N GLY A 260 -20.12 -20.19 -3.33
CA GLY A 260 -19.88 -18.74 -3.52
C GLY A 260 -18.95 -18.12 -2.46
N ASN A 261 -18.87 -18.71 -1.27
CA ASN A 261 -17.92 -18.30 -0.24
C ASN A 261 -16.49 -18.69 -0.62
N ASP A 262 -16.28 -19.91 -1.07
CA ASP A 262 -14.95 -20.37 -1.50
C ASP A 262 -14.45 -19.56 -2.70
N ILE A 263 -15.34 -19.21 -3.66
CA ILE A 263 -15.01 -18.33 -4.78
C ILE A 263 -14.54 -16.95 -4.29
N ARG A 264 -15.25 -16.35 -3.32
CA ARG A 264 -14.86 -15.05 -2.73
C ARG A 264 -13.52 -15.14 -2.00
N ASP A 265 -13.30 -16.22 -1.25
CA ASP A 265 -12.06 -16.44 -0.51
C ASP A 265 -10.87 -16.60 -1.47
N VAL A 266 -11.05 -17.33 -2.58
CA VAL A 266 -10.04 -17.46 -3.66
C VAL A 266 -9.70 -16.10 -4.28
N ILE A 267 -10.70 -15.30 -4.63
CA ILE A 267 -10.49 -13.98 -5.22
C ILE A 267 -9.73 -13.06 -4.25
N CYS A 268 -10.16 -13.01 -3.00
CA CYS A 268 -9.52 -12.22 -1.96
C CYS A 268 -8.07 -12.66 -1.72
N ALA A 269 -7.85 -13.97 -1.61
CA ALA A 269 -6.52 -14.54 -1.41
C ALA A 269 -5.59 -14.25 -2.61
N ALA A 270 -6.09 -14.38 -3.84
CA ALA A 270 -5.33 -14.05 -5.04
C ALA A 270 -4.95 -12.56 -5.13
N MET A 271 -5.78 -11.65 -4.59
CA MET A 271 -5.42 -10.23 -4.49
C MET A 271 -4.32 -9.98 -3.46
N LEU A 272 -4.23 -10.78 -2.41
CA LEU A 272 -3.38 -10.54 -1.25
C LEU A 272 -2.11 -11.40 -1.21
N HIS A 273 -1.98 -12.40 -2.09
CA HIS A 273 -0.94 -13.44 -2.00
C HIS A 273 0.49 -12.88 -1.95
N ASP A 274 0.73 -11.80 -2.62
CA ASP A 274 2.04 -11.20 -2.86
C ASP A 274 2.32 -9.92 -2.04
N LEU A 275 1.47 -9.56 -1.07
CA LEU A 275 1.65 -8.33 -0.27
C LEU A 275 3.02 -8.24 0.40
N GLY A 276 3.59 -9.38 0.80
CA GLY A 276 4.92 -9.43 1.41
C GLY A 276 6.07 -9.02 0.51
N LYS A 277 5.86 -8.92 -0.81
CA LYS A 277 6.87 -8.38 -1.74
C LYS A 277 7.23 -6.93 -1.45
N ILE A 278 6.39 -6.22 -0.69
CA ILE A 278 6.69 -4.85 -0.22
C ILE A 278 7.98 -4.80 0.61
N GLY A 279 8.28 -5.83 1.39
CA GLY A 279 9.50 -5.93 2.20
C GLY A 279 10.70 -6.56 1.49
N ILE A 280 10.60 -6.89 0.20
CA ILE A 280 11.71 -7.46 -0.56
C ILE A 280 12.53 -6.33 -1.20
N PRO A 281 13.88 -6.34 -1.07
CA PRO A 281 14.74 -5.34 -1.70
C PRO A 281 14.51 -5.25 -3.22
N VAL A 282 14.49 -4.02 -3.76
CA VAL A 282 14.20 -3.76 -5.18
C VAL A 282 15.21 -4.44 -6.10
N GLU A 283 16.46 -4.52 -5.69
CA GLU A 283 17.54 -5.16 -6.45
C GLU A 283 17.29 -6.66 -6.65
N ILE A 284 16.53 -7.28 -5.75
CA ILE A 284 16.13 -8.69 -5.85
C ILE A 284 14.84 -8.82 -6.68
N LEU A 285 13.87 -7.92 -6.46
CA LEU A 285 12.60 -7.93 -7.20
C LEU A 285 12.78 -7.68 -8.70
N GLU A 286 13.65 -6.73 -9.06
CA GLU A 286 13.88 -6.29 -10.44
C GLU A 286 15.10 -6.94 -11.09
N PHE A 287 15.73 -7.91 -10.42
CA PHE A 287 16.93 -8.54 -10.95
C PHE A 287 16.67 -9.20 -12.32
N PRO A 288 17.37 -8.75 -13.38
CA PRO A 288 17.13 -9.23 -14.74
C PRO A 288 17.82 -10.58 -14.99
N GLY A 289 17.32 -11.64 -14.41
CA GLY A 289 17.92 -12.96 -14.59
C GLY A 289 17.55 -13.96 -13.51
N LYS A 290 18.29 -15.06 -13.46
CA LYS A 290 18.12 -16.08 -12.43
C LYS A 290 18.77 -15.61 -11.14
N LEU A 291 17.98 -15.52 -10.07
CA LEU A 291 18.45 -15.17 -8.75
C LEU A 291 19.50 -16.19 -8.23
N SER A 292 20.51 -15.70 -7.53
CA SER A 292 21.43 -16.55 -6.77
C SER A 292 20.67 -17.32 -5.68
N PRO A 293 21.20 -18.44 -5.17
CA PRO A 293 20.56 -19.17 -4.08
C PRO A 293 20.29 -18.31 -2.84
N GLN A 294 21.16 -17.33 -2.55
CA GLN A 294 20.99 -16.41 -1.44
C GLN A 294 19.85 -15.40 -1.71
N ALA A 295 19.84 -14.76 -2.88
CA ALA A 295 18.79 -13.84 -3.28
C ALA A 295 17.41 -14.55 -3.36
N MET A 296 17.39 -15.83 -3.82
CA MET A 296 16.18 -16.63 -3.83
C MET A 296 15.67 -16.93 -2.40
N ARG A 297 16.55 -17.13 -1.42
CA ARG A 297 16.12 -17.27 -0.01
C ARG A 297 15.43 -16.00 0.48
N VAL A 298 15.99 -14.82 0.16
CA VAL A 298 15.37 -13.54 0.50
C VAL A 298 14.05 -13.39 -0.23
N MET A 299 13.99 -13.67 -1.55
CA MET A 299 12.74 -13.61 -2.31
C MET A 299 11.63 -14.47 -1.68
N ARG A 300 11.94 -15.68 -1.22
CA ARG A 300 10.96 -16.59 -0.61
C ARG A 300 10.34 -16.07 0.68
N THR A 301 11.02 -15.16 1.38
CA THR A 301 10.50 -14.58 2.64
C THR A 301 9.23 -13.74 2.41
N HIS A 302 8.89 -13.36 1.16
CA HIS A 302 7.66 -12.61 0.91
C HIS A 302 6.41 -13.36 1.40
N VAL A 303 6.41 -14.70 1.42
CA VAL A 303 5.28 -15.49 1.94
C VAL A 303 5.13 -15.29 3.44
N ASP A 304 6.23 -15.37 4.20
CA ASP A 304 6.23 -15.13 5.66
C ASP A 304 5.87 -13.67 5.97
N LEU A 305 6.35 -12.73 5.15
CA LEU A 305 5.99 -11.32 5.27
C LEU A 305 4.50 -11.09 4.95
N THR A 306 3.93 -11.79 3.96
CA THR A 306 2.49 -11.79 3.69
C THR A 306 1.72 -12.32 4.91
N GLU A 307 2.16 -13.43 5.53
CA GLU A 307 1.55 -13.95 6.77
C GLU A 307 1.55 -12.90 7.88
N HIS A 308 2.69 -12.22 8.08
CA HIS A 308 2.81 -11.13 9.06
C HIS A 308 1.87 -9.96 8.76
N ILE A 309 1.77 -9.51 7.51
CA ILE A 309 0.88 -8.42 7.09
C ILE A 309 -0.59 -8.79 7.34
N LEU A 310 -1.00 -9.94 6.86
CA LEU A 310 -2.39 -10.40 6.97
C LEU A 310 -2.78 -10.66 8.42
N GLY A 311 -1.95 -11.35 9.18
CA GLY A 311 -2.17 -11.68 10.60
C GLY A 311 -3.58 -12.25 10.84
N THR A 312 -4.35 -11.58 11.69
CA THR A 312 -5.75 -11.89 11.99
C THR A 312 -6.76 -10.98 11.28
N ASN A 313 -6.29 -10.10 10.37
CA ASN A 313 -7.13 -9.12 9.67
C ASN A 313 -7.88 -9.71 8.46
N VAL A 314 -7.68 -10.98 8.16
CA VAL A 314 -8.46 -11.75 7.20
C VAL A 314 -8.87 -13.07 7.83
N SER A 315 -9.87 -13.75 7.26
CA SER A 315 -10.23 -15.08 7.71
C SER A 315 -9.04 -16.05 7.62
N ALA A 316 -8.98 -17.04 8.51
CA ALA A 316 -7.95 -18.09 8.43
C ALA A 316 -7.97 -18.77 7.05
N ARG A 317 -9.15 -18.90 6.44
CA ARG A 317 -9.34 -19.47 5.11
C ARG A 317 -8.64 -18.67 4.02
N VAL A 318 -8.92 -17.36 3.93
CA VAL A 318 -8.27 -16.45 2.97
C VAL A 318 -6.76 -16.45 3.16
N ARG A 319 -6.29 -16.36 4.42
CA ARG A 319 -4.86 -16.38 4.73
C ARG A 319 -4.21 -17.68 4.27
N ASP A 320 -4.80 -18.83 4.58
CA ASP A 320 -4.26 -20.13 4.19
C ASP A 320 -4.19 -20.29 2.66
N ILE A 321 -5.18 -19.82 1.92
CA ILE A 321 -5.14 -19.84 0.46
C ILE A 321 -4.01 -18.94 -0.05
N ALA A 322 -3.90 -17.71 0.45
CA ALA A 322 -2.89 -16.76 0.01
C ALA A 322 -1.45 -17.27 0.25
N LEU A 323 -1.20 -17.90 1.40
CA LEU A 323 0.15 -18.36 1.78
C LEU A 323 0.60 -19.66 1.10
N ARG A 324 -0.27 -20.35 0.35
CA ARG A 324 0.03 -21.64 -0.28
C ARG A 324 0.33 -21.55 -1.78
N HIS A 325 0.34 -20.36 -2.36
CA HIS A 325 0.48 -20.19 -3.81
C HIS A 325 1.82 -20.69 -4.39
N HIS A 326 2.84 -20.90 -3.56
CA HIS A 326 4.11 -21.51 -3.95
C HIS A 326 4.30 -22.94 -3.46
N GLU A 327 3.31 -23.54 -2.82
CA GLU A 327 3.33 -24.98 -2.52
C GLU A 327 3.14 -25.80 -3.79
N LYS A 328 3.63 -27.05 -3.77
CA LYS A 328 3.51 -27.98 -4.87
C LYS A 328 2.98 -29.31 -4.38
N LEU A 329 2.26 -30.04 -5.23
CA LEU A 329 1.59 -31.27 -4.85
C LEU A 329 2.54 -32.39 -4.41
N ASP A 330 3.79 -32.37 -4.87
CA ASP A 330 4.85 -33.30 -4.49
C ASP A 330 5.60 -32.94 -3.19
N GLY A 331 5.25 -31.79 -2.56
CA GLY A 331 5.91 -31.30 -1.36
C GLY A 331 7.23 -30.55 -1.61
N SER A 332 7.65 -30.34 -2.86
CA SER A 332 8.86 -29.57 -3.20
C SER A 332 8.68 -28.05 -3.16
N GLY A 333 7.46 -27.59 -2.86
CA GLY A 333 7.11 -26.18 -2.76
C GLY A 333 7.63 -25.50 -1.48
N TYR A 334 7.17 -24.29 -1.23
CA TYR A 334 7.49 -23.51 -0.03
C TYR A 334 6.30 -22.65 0.37
N PRO A 335 6.22 -22.12 1.63
CA PRO A 335 7.23 -22.16 2.69
C PRO A 335 7.24 -23.46 3.51
N ARG A 336 6.16 -24.25 3.49
CA ARG A 336 5.98 -25.38 4.41
C ARG A 336 6.25 -26.76 3.78
N GLY A 337 6.40 -26.83 2.46
CA GLY A 337 6.60 -28.10 1.74
C GLY A 337 5.38 -29.03 1.85
N LEU A 338 4.17 -28.47 1.72
CA LEU A 338 2.93 -29.23 1.81
C LEU A 338 2.70 -30.07 0.56
N SER A 339 2.24 -31.31 0.76
CA SER A 339 1.88 -32.20 -0.35
C SER A 339 0.40 -32.14 -0.71
N ALA A 340 0.02 -32.84 -1.77
CA ALA A 340 -1.35 -32.88 -2.30
C ALA A 340 -2.44 -33.16 -1.25
N VAL A 341 -2.15 -34.01 -0.24
CA VAL A 341 -3.13 -34.35 0.80
C VAL A 341 -3.45 -33.18 1.74
N SER A 342 -2.58 -32.17 1.82
CA SER A 342 -2.72 -30.99 2.67
C SER A 342 -3.14 -29.72 1.91
N LEU A 343 -3.31 -29.82 0.60
CA LEU A 343 -3.69 -28.70 -0.27
C LEU A 343 -5.08 -28.96 -0.86
N ASP A 344 -6.03 -28.12 -0.52
CA ASP A 344 -7.38 -28.19 -1.08
C ASP A 344 -7.53 -27.45 -2.43
N MET A 345 -8.67 -27.57 -3.06
CA MET A 345 -8.90 -27.03 -4.41
C MET A 345 -8.71 -25.51 -4.49
N PRO A 346 -9.24 -24.66 -3.59
CA PRO A 346 -8.98 -23.23 -3.57
C PRO A 346 -7.50 -22.85 -3.52
N GLN A 347 -6.69 -23.52 -2.71
CA GLN A 347 -5.24 -23.31 -2.61
C GLN A 347 -4.52 -23.69 -3.90
N ARG A 348 -4.88 -24.82 -4.50
CA ARG A 348 -4.33 -25.28 -5.80
C ARG A 348 -4.70 -24.34 -6.95
N ILE A 349 -5.93 -23.79 -6.95
CA ILE A 349 -6.37 -22.82 -7.97
C ILE A 349 -5.47 -21.58 -7.96
N VAL A 350 -5.22 -20.96 -6.80
CA VAL A 350 -4.37 -19.76 -6.71
C VAL A 350 -2.94 -20.08 -7.10
N ALA A 351 -2.39 -21.25 -6.68
CA ALA A 351 -1.04 -21.67 -7.05
C ALA A 351 -0.87 -21.85 -8.57
N VAL A 352 -1.83 -22.49 -9.24
CA VAL A 352 -1.80 -22.66 -10.71
C VAL A 352 -1.99 -21.31 -11.40
N ALA A 353 -2.90 -20.45 -10.92
CA ALA A 353 -3.14 -19.13 -11.49
C ALA A 353 -1.92 -18.22 -11.40
N ASP A 354 -1.16 -18.26 -10.29
CA ASP A 354 0.09 -17.53 -10.14
C ASP A 354 1.14 -17.99 -11.18
N ILE A 355 1.31 -19.29 -11.35
CA ILE A 355 2.18 -19.85 -12.40
C ILE A 355 1.77 -19.38 -13.79
N ILE A 356 0.48 -19.45 -14.12
CA ILE A 356 -0.03 -18.99 -15.41
C ILE A 356 0.26 -17.50 -15.61
N SER A 357 -0.01 -16.68 -14.60
CA SER A 357 0.28 -15.24 -14.61
C SER A 357 1.77 -14.97 -14.86
N ALA A 358 2.64 -15.75 -14.21
CA ALA A 358 4.07 -15.65 -14.40
C ALA A 358 4.57 -16.08 -15.79
N LEU A 359 3.86 -16.99 -16.48
CA LEU A 359 4.20 -17.46 -17.84
C LEU A 359 3.64 -16.52 -18.92
N THR A 360 2.49 -15.93 -18.70
CA THR A 360 1.78 -15.08 -19.67
C THR A 360 2.06 -13.60 -19.53
N GLY A 361 2.73 -13.16 -18.45
CA GLY A 361 3.17 -11.79 -18.23
C GLY A 361 4.51 -11.47 -18.88
N THR A 362 4.70 -10.24 -19.35
CA THR A 362 6.01 -9.73 -19.77
C THR A 362 6.88 -9.44 -18.53
N ARG A 363 8.17 -9.82 -18.59
CA ARG A 363 9.16 -9.54 -17.54
C ARG A 363 10.36 -8.79 -18.10
N SER A 364 11.15 -8.14 -17.25
CA SER A 364 12.34 -7.36 -17.62
C SER A 364 13.33 -8.07 -18.56
N TYR A 365 13.35 -9.40 -18.52
CA TYR A 365 14.30 -10.23 -19.26
C TYR A 365 13.61 -11.27 -20.16
N LYS A 366 12.26 -11.22 -20.29
CA LYS A 366 11.52 -12.25 -21.01
C LYS A 366 10.15 -11.76 -21.49
N ASP A 367 9.90 -11.90 -22.79
CA ASP A 367 8.56 -11.74 -23.34
C ASP A 367 7.60 -12.80 -22.81
N ALA A 368 6.30 -12.48 -22.83
CA ALA A 368 5.26 -13.44 -22.53
C ALA A 368 5.40 -14.70 -23.42
N PHE A 369 5.25 -15.87 -22.84
CA PHE A 369 5.24 -17.09 -23.64
C PHE A 369 4.00 -17.16 -24.54
N SER A 370 4.15 -17.81 -25.70
CA SER A 370 3.00 -18.15 -26.55
C SER A 370 2.04 -19.12 -25.83
N LYS A 371 0.82 -19.23 -26.34
CA LYS A 371 -0.19 -20.17 -25.86
C LYS A 371 0.38 -21.58 -25.80
N GLU A 372 0.97 -22.04 -26.91
CA GLU A 372 1.49 -23.41 -27.06
C GLU A 372 2.61 -23.67 -26.02
N LYS A 373 3.49 -22.72 -25.83
CA LYS A 373 4.58 -22.85 -24.85
C LYS A 373 4.08 -22.84 -23.42
N THR A 374 3.09 -21.98 -23.11
CA THR A 374 2.45 -21.90 -21.79
C THR A 374 1.77 -23.23 -21.48
N VAL A 375 0.95 -23.74 -22.39
CA VAL A 375 0.25 -25.02 -22.24
C VAL A 375 1.25 -26.17 -22.06
N SER A 376 2.27 -26.26 -22.89
CA SER A 376 3.30 -27.32 -22.79
C SER A 376 4.02 -27.31 -21.43
N ILE A 377 4.30 -26.14 -20.86
CA ILE A 377 4.93 -26.05 -19.54
C ILE A 377 3.97 -26.52 -18.43
N LEU A 378 2.71 -26.12 -18.50
CA LEU A 378 1.70 -26.49 -17.49
C LEU A 378 1.43 -28.01 -17.52
N GLU A 379 1.32 -28.59 -18.71
CA GLU A 379 1.12 -30.05 -18.89
C GLU A 379 2.33 -30.82 -18.35
N ASP A 380 3.56 -30.41 -18.66
CA ASP A 380 4.78 -31.04 -18.13
C ASP A 380 4.84 -30.97 -16.59
N MET A 381 4.43 -29.83 -15.99
CA MET A 381 4.35 -29.70 -14.54
C MET A 381 3.26 -30.60 -13.93
N ALA A 382 2.12 -30.75 -14.59
CA ALA A 382 1.04 -31.62 -14.15
C ALA A 382 1.42 -33.09 -14.24
N GLU A 383 2.07 -33.52 -15.35
CA GLU A 383 2.58 -34.89 -15.54
C GLU A 383 3.60 -35.28 -14.49
N LYS A 384 4.44 -34.29 -14.02
CA LYS A 384 5.39 -34.48 -12.94
C LYS A 384 4.76 -34.43 -11.54
N GLY A 385 3.45 -34.25 -11.45
CA GLY A 385 2.74 -34.17 -10.17
C GLY A 385 3.07 -32.93 -9.35
N LEU A 386 3.54 -31.84 -9.98
CA LEU A 386 3.88 -30.60 -9.30
C LEU A 386 2.66 -29.73 -9.06
N ILE A 387 1.71 -29.72 -10.00
CA ILE A 387 0.46 -28.95 -9.98
C ILE A 387 -0.72 -29.82 -10.33
N ASP A 388 -1.92 -29.33 -10.10
CA ASP A 388 -3.16 -30.09 -10.28
C ASP A 388 -3.52 -30.22 -11.78
N SER A 389 -3.56 -31.47 -12.29
CA SER A 389 -3.87 -31.75 -13.70
C SER A 389 -5.29 -31.37 -14.09
N VAL A 390 -6.26 -31.45 -13.17
CA VAL A 390 -7.66 -31.09 -13.44
C VAL A 390 -7.78 -29.57 -13.65
N ILE A 391 -7.08 -28.77 -12.83
CA ILE A 391 -7.05 -27.32 -13.00
C ILE A 391 -6.35 -26.95 -14.31
N VAL A 392 -5.25 -27.62 -14.66
CA VAL A 392 -4.54 -27.39 -15.92
C VAL A 392 -5.45 -27.71 -17.12
N SER A 393 -6.14 -28.85 -17.12
CA SER A 393 -7.09 -29.22 -18.18
C SER A 393 -8.20 -28.17 -18.30
N MET A 394 -8.80 -27.75 -17.18
CA MET A 394 -9.84 -26.71 -17.16
C MET A 394 -9.34 -25.38 -17.77
N PHE A 395 -8.11 -24.98 -17.45
CA PHE A 395 -7.50 -23.77 -18.02
C PHE A 395 -7.26 -23.93 -19.54
N VAL A 396 -6.68 -25.05 -19.98
CA VAL A 396 -6.36 -25.31 -21.39
C VAL A 396 -7.62 -25.32 -22.25
N GLU A 397 -8.66 -25.99 -21.81
CA GLU A 397 -9.97 -26.04 -22.49
C GLU A 397 -10.62 -24.65 -22.61
N ASN A 398 -10.39 -23.76 -21.65
CA ASN A 398 -10.98 -22.42 -21.59
C ASN A 398 -9.97 -21.30 -21.84
N TYR A 399 -8.77 -21.60 -22.37
CA TYR A 399 -7.65 -20.68 -22.50
C TYR A 399 -8.05 -19.32 -23.10
N ASP A 400 -8.69 -19.34 -24.26
CA ASP A 400 -8.99 -18.10 -24.99
C ASP A 400 -10.04 -17.24 -24.27
N THR A 401 -11.00 -17.86 -23.58
CA THR A 401 -12.01 -17.19 -22.77
C THR A 401 -11.37 -16.54 -21.53
N ILE A 402 -10.56 -17.31 -20.78
CA ILE A 402 -9.90 -16.83 -19.57
C ILE A 402 -8.90 -15.72 -19.90
N MET A 403 -8.06 -15.92 -20.92
CA MET A 403 -7.09 -14.89 -21.33
C MET A 403 -7.76 -13.69 -22.00
N GLY A 404 -8.94 -13.86 -22.58
CA GLY A 404 -9.82 -12.76 -23.01
C GLY A 404 -10.27 -11.90 -21.84
N ALA A 405 -10.74 -12.51 -20.76
CA ALA A 405 -11.12 -11.82 -19.53
C ALA A 405 -9.91 -11.12 -18.87
N VAL A 406 -8.74 -11.78 -18.85
CA VAL A 406 -7.48 -11.17 -18.38
C VAL A 406 -7.17 -9.90 -19.16
N ARG A 407 -7.14 -9.94 -20.50
CA ARG A 407 -6.87 -8.77 -21.34
C ARG A 407 -7.85 -7.62 -21.07
N GLN A 408 -9.14 -7.93 -21.02
CA GLN A 408 -10.20 -6.95 -20.78
C GLN A 408 -10.03 -6.26 -19.42
N ARG A 409 -9.65 -6.99 -18.38
CA ARG A 409 -9.58 -6.48 -17.00
C ARG A 409 -8.21 -5.89 -16.65
N SER A 410 -7.13 -6.28 -17.32
CA SER A 410 -5.80 -5.71 -17.11
C SER A 410 -5.55 -4.42 -17.91
N GLN A 411 -6.20 -4.23 -19.07
CA GLN A 411 -6.00 -3.04 -19.91
C GLN A 411 -6.27 -1.72 -19.17
N PRO A 412 -7.38 -1.56 -18.41
CA PRO A 412 -7.61 -0.33 -17.65
C PRO A 412 -6.54 -0.05 -16.59
N ILE A 413 -5.88 -1.09 -16.06
CA ILE A 413 -4.79 -0.94 -15.09
C ILE A 413 -3.52 -0.44 -15.77
N LEU A 414 -3.19 -1.01 -16.92
CA LEU A 414 -2.08 -0.54 -17.76
C LEU A 414 -2.26 0.91 -18.18
N ASP A 415 -3.47 1.28 -18.59
CA ASP A 415 -3.79 2.66 -19.00
C ASP A 415 -3.60 3.63 -17.83
N LYS A 416 -4.06 3.26 -16.63
CA LYS A 416 -3.84 4.03 -15.40
C LYS A 416 -2.35 4.13 -15.05
N TYR A 417 -1.60 3.03 -15.14
CA TYR A 417 -0.17 3.04 -14.90
C TYR A 417 0.56 4.02 -15.84
N HIS A 418 0.28 3.98 -17.13
CA HIS A 418 0.88 4.90 -18.10
C HIS A 418 0.45 6.35 -17.85
N GLU A 419 -0.80 6.58 -17.47
CA GLU A 419 -1.27 7.91 -17.10
C GLU A 419 -0.57 8.44 -15.85
N MET A 420 -0.41 7.61 -14.82
CA MET A 420 0.35 7.97 -13.62
C MET A 420 1.79 8.34 -13.95
N GLN A 421 2.45 7.62 -14.85
CA GLN A 421 3.82 7.96 -15.31
C GLN A 421 3.87 9.34 -15.99
N ARG A 422 2.89 9.63 -16.85
CA ARG A 422 2.80 10.95 -17.51
C ARG A 422 2.55 12.07 -16.50
N GLN A 423 1.60 11.87 -15.60
CA GLN A 423 1.25 12.85 -14.57
C GLN A 423 2.39 13.08 -13.58
N TYR A 424 3.12 12.04 -13.23
CA TYR A 424 4.32 12.16 -12.41
C TYR A 424 5.32 13.16 -13.01
N GLN A 425 5.68 13.00 -14.28
CA GLN A 425 6.60 13.91 -14.96
C GLN A 425 6.11 15.35 -15.02
N VAL A 426 4.78 15.55 -15.19
CA VAL A 426 4.18 16.89 -15.19
C VAL A 426 4.27 17.53 -13.80
N LEU A 427 3.93 16.78 -12.76
CA LEU A 427 3.95 17.27 -11.38
C LEU A 427 5.37 17.54 -10.91
N GLU A 428 6.32 16.65 -11.21
CA GLU A 428 7.73 16.81 -10.88
C GLU A 428 8.28 18.14 -11.45
N ARG A 429 8.12 18.40 -12.74
CA ARG A 429 8.51 19.67 -13.38
C ARG A 429 7.82 20.87 -12.73
N ARG A 430 6.51 20.75 -12.44
CA ARG A 430 5.75 21.81 -11.77
C ARG A 430 6.28 22.14 -10.38
N MET A 431 6.73 21.13 -9.62
CA MET A 431 7.32 21.32 -8.30
C MET A 431 8.73 21.94 -8.39
N GLU A 432 9.57 21.51 -9.33
CA GLU A 432 10.89 22.04 -9.60
C GLU A 432 10.83 23.52 -10.05
N ASP A 433 9.97 23.86 -11.02
CA ASP A 433 9.79 25.24 -11.50
C ASP A 433 9.34 26.18 -10.35
N ARG A 434 8.43 25.73 -9.50
CA ARG A 434 7.97 26.47 -8.31
C ARG A 434 9.08 26.71 -7.31
N ASN A 435 9.99 25.74 -7.14
CA ASN A 435 11.18 25.88 -6.28
C ASN A 435 12.19 26.87 -6.84
N SER A 436 12.49 26.78 -8.12
CA SER A 436 13.45 27.66 -8.81
C SER A 436 13.00 29.12 -8.81
N GLN A 437 11.70 29.39 -9.04
CA GLN A 437 11.13 30.75 -8.98
C GLN A 437 11.11 31.33 -7.55
N ALA A 438 11.01 30.49 -6.53
CA ALA A 438 11.06 30.94 -5.14
C ALA A 438 12.49 31.30 -4.72
N ALA A 439 13.48 30.49 -5.09
CA ALA A 439 14.89 30.77 -4.82
C ALA A 439 15.38 32.06 -5.51
N ALA A 440 14.94 32.31 -6.76
CA ALA A 440 15.27 33.53 -7.50
C ALA A 440 14.63 34.81 -6.95
N ARG A 441 13.63 34.71 -6.06
CA ARG A 441 12.97 35.87 -5.39
C ARG A 441 13.49 36.13 -3.98
N GLU A 442 14.24 35.20 -3.41
CA GLU A 442 14.88 35.30 -2.10
C GLU A 442 16.37 35.67 -2.19
N SER A 443 16.95 35.65 -3.41
CA SER A 443 18.27 36.20 -3.76
C SER A 443 18.14 37.65 -4.24
#